data_1d8010897cca56bfe5cff4d5e469b5ee
#
_entry.id   1d8010897cca56bfe5cff4d5e469b5ee
#
_cell.length_a   1.000
_cell.length_b   1.000
_cell.length_c   1.000
_cell.angle_alpha   90.00
_cell.angle_beta   90.00
_cell.angle_gamma   90.00
#
_symmetry.space_group_name_H-M   'P 1'
#
loop_
_entity.id
_entity.type
_entity.pdbx_description
1 polymer ?
#
loop_
_entity_poly.entity_id
_entity_poly.type
_entity_poly.pdbx_seq_one_letter_code
_entity_poly.pdbx_strand_id
1 'polypeptide(L)'
;MPVPETVTPAPESRTLVVYSGRNENLVAPVIESFAAETGIKVEVRYGGTSAMAATILEEGSNSPADVFYGQDAGALGALAKAGRLQVLPEDVQSLVDPAWVAADGSWIGTSLRARVLVYNTDELTVEDLPANIHDLTDEQWRGRVGWAPTNGSFQAFVTALRVLEGEEAAKAWLEGMIANDVQVYPKNTPIVAATGVGEISVGLVNHYYLLRFLAEDPEFTAANHHFAEAGPGSMVNVAGAGIVDSCSNCEAAEAFVRYLLSQEAQDYFLSTTHEYPVAGGQVDLPSGAVPLDTVTLPEIDLSDLEDLEGTLALLRAIGALE
;
A
#
# COMPACT_ATOMS: atom_id res chain seq x y z
N MET A 1 43.37 26.04 -42.64
CA MET A 1 41.94 26.14 -42.32
C MET A 1 41.70 25.26 -41.12
N PRO A 2 41.17 25.74 -39.99
CA PRO A 2 40.83 24.90 -38.86
C PRO A 2 39.60 24.06 -39.21
N VAL A 3 39.66 22.76 -38.90
CA VAL A 3 38.55 21.81 -39.01
C VAL A 3 37.48 22.23 -37.99
N PRO A 4 36.19 22.35 -38.37
CA PRO A 4 35.18 22.67 -37.37
C PRO A 4 35.04 21.48 -36.40
N GLU A 5 35.16 21.75 -35.09
CA GLU A 5 34.82 20.83 -34.04
C GLU A 5 33.33 20.48 -34.18
N THR A 6 33.04 19.21 -34.44
CA THR A 6 31.70 18.66 -34.36
C THR A 6 31.31 18.69 -32.88
N VAL A 7 30.49 19.69 -32.51
CA VAL A 7 29.80 19.70 -31.24
C VAL A 7 28.84 18.54 -31.26
N THR A 8 29.17 17.46 -30.54
CA THR A 8 28.23 16.39 -30.26
C THR A 8 27.08 17.02 -29.46
N PRO A 9 25.83 16.97 -29.93
CA PRO A 9 24.73 17.48 -29.13
C PRO A 9 24.71 16.72 -27.80
N ALA A 10 24.58 17.49 -26.69
CA ALA A 10 24.33 16.89 -25.40
C ALA A 10 23.14 15.94 -25.50
N PRO A 11 23.17 14.77 -24.86
CA PRO A 11 22.02 13.87 -24.91
C PRO A 11 20.78 14.67 -24.47
N GLU A 12 19.75 14.65 -25.30
CA GLU A 12 18.45 15.24 -24.95
C GLU A 12 18.09 14.68 -23.58
N SER A 13 17.90 15.55 -22.58
CA SER A 13 17.48 15.15 -21.26
C SER A 13 16.08 14.56 -21.38
N ARG A 14 16.01 13.23 -21.54
CA ARG A 14 14.74 12.53 -21.62
C ARG A 14 14.02 12.71 -20.30
N THR A 15 12.78 13.16 -20.36
CA THR A 15 11.93 13.31 -19.19
C THR A 15 11.36 11.94 -18.81
N LEU A 16 11.46 11.57 -17.54
CA LEU A 16 10.77 10.40 -16.99
C LEU A 16 9.33 10.78 -16.65
N VAL A 17 8.35 10.06 -17.19
CA VAL A 17 6.93 10.26 -16.90
C VAL A 17 6.42 9.20 -15.94
N VAL A 18 5.99 9.63 -14.75
CA VAL A 18 5.49 8.75 -13.70
C VAL A 18 3.98 8.97 -13.50
N TYR A 19 3.19 7.92 -13.68
CA TYR A 19 1.78 7.93 -13.25
C TYR A 19 1.71 7.39 -11.82
N SER A 20 1.41 8.29 -10.89
CA SER A 20 1.42 7.98 -9.46
C SER A 20 0.01 7.87 -8.88
N GLY A 21 -0.31 6.69 -8.36
CA GLY A 21 -1.46 6.45 -7.50
C GLY A 21 -1.18 6.78 -6.02
N ARG A 22 0.05 7.14 -5.69
CA ARG A 22 0.48 7.54 -4.36
C ARG A 22 0.10 8.99 -4.09
N ASN A 23 -0.16 9.30 -2.82
CA ASN A 23 -0.40 10.69 -2.41
C ASN A 23 0.85 11.54 -2.63
N GLU A 24 0.71 12.67 -3.33
CA GLU A 24 1.79 13.60 -3.65
C GLU A 24 2.61 13.99 -2.40
N ASN A 25 1.93 14.38 -1.31
CA ASN A 25 2.60 14.78 -0.07
C ASN A 25 3.49 13.68 0.55
N LEU A 26 3.26 12.41 0.20
CA LEU A 26 4.03 11.29 0.71
C LEU A 26 5.22 10.93 -0.18
N VAL A 27 5.13 11.18 -1.50
CA VAL A 27 6.14 10.66 -2.44
C VAL A 27 6.86 11.74 -3.24
N ALA A 28 6.35 12.98 -3.30
CA ALA A 28 7.05 14.07 -3.98
C ALA A 28 8.48 14.26 -3.46
N PRO A 29 8.75 14.26 -2.13
CA PRO A 29 10.13 14.43 -1.65
C PRO A 29 11.09 13.35 -2.14
N VAL A 30 10.70 12.07 -2.16
CA VAL A 30 11.57 10.98 -2.64
C VAL A 30 11.79 11.05 -4.15
N ILE A 31 10.79 11.52 -4.92
CA ILE A 31 10.89 11.74 -6.37
C ILE A 31 11.80 12.93 -6.66
N GLU A 32 11.71 14.01 -5.88
CA GLU A 32 12.58 15.18 -5.98
C GLU A 32 14.03 14.84 -5.64
N SER A 33 14.28 14.00 -4.61
CA SER A 33 15.62 13.50 -4.29
C SER A 33 16.21 12.70 -5.45
N PHE A 34 15.45 11.79 -6.06
CA PHE A 34 15.87 11.07 -7.27
C PHE A 34 16.26 12.03 -8.40
N ALA A 35 15.42 13.04 -8.70
CA ALA A 35 15.70 14.00 -9.74
C ALA A 35 16.94 14.84 -9.47
N ALA A 36 17.16 15.20 -8.19
CA ALA A 36 18.35 15.97 -7.78
C ALA A 36 19.63 15.14 -7.88
N GLU A 37 19.60 13.87 -7.49
CA GLU A 37 20.76 12.97 -7.52
C GLU A 37 21.16 12.59 -8.94
N THR A 38 20.18 12.28 -9.78
CA THR A 38 20.44 11.75 -11.13
C THR A 38 20.49 12.82 -12.22
N GLY A 39 19.92 14.00 -11.97
CA GLY A 39 19.71 15.04 -12.98
C GLY A 39 18.63 14.69 -14.00
N ILE A 40 17.88 13.60 -13.81
CA ILE A 40 16.77 13.21 -14.66
C ILE A 40 15.56 14.09 -14.32
N LYS A 41 14.99 14.75 -15.35
CA LYS A 41 13.74 15.48 -15.17
C LYS A 41 12.60 14.48 -15.00
N VAL A 42 11.80 14.61 -13.93
CA VAL A 42 10.62 13.78 -13.67
C VAL A 42 9.34 14.60 -13.82
N GLU A 43 8.40 14.12 -14.61
CA GLU A 43 7.04 14.65 -14.69
C GLU A 43 6.10 13.63 -14.06
N VAL A 44 5.33 14.07 -13.04
CA VAL A 44 4.44 13.18 -12.30
C VAL A 44 2.98 13.57 -12.55
N ARG A 45 2.17 12.57 -12.94
CA ARG A 45 0.72 12.70 -12.96
C ARG A 45 0.16 11.99 -11.73
N TYR A 46 -0.37 12.77 -10.79
CA TYR A 46 -0.99 12.24 -9.58
C TYR A 46 -2.47 11.97 -9.76
N GLY A 47 -2.98 10.91 -9.14
CA GLY A 47 -4.39 10.54 -9.15
C GLY A 47 -4.71 9.38 -8.20
N GLY A 48 -5.94 8.90 -8.21
CA GLY A 48 -6.28 7.65 -7.53
C GLY A 48 -5.60 6.47 -8.22
N THR A 49 -5.13 5.48 -7.46
CA THR A 49 -4.38 4.32 -7.96
C THR A 49 -5.13 3.62 -9.10
N SER A 50 -6.40 3.24 -8.88
CA SER A 50 -7.22 2.58 -9.89
C SER A 50 -7.50 3.48 -11.10
N ALA A 51 -7.65 4.80 -10.89
CA ALA A 51 -7.87 5.74 -11.98
C ALA A 51 -6.62 5.88 -12.87
N MET A 52 -5.42 5.90 -12.27
CA MET A 52 -4.17 5.94 -13.05
C MET A 52 -3.92 4.65 -13.81
N ALA A 53 -4.21 3.49 -13.21
CA ALA A 53 -4.15 2.21 -13.90
C ALA A 53 -5.16 2.14 -15.08
N ALA A 54 -6.41 2.55 -14.85
CA ALA A 54 -7.43 2.62 -15.90
C ALA A 54 -7.00 3.55 -17.05
N THR A 55 -6.38 4.70 -16.73
CA THR A 55 -5.83 5.61 -17.74
C THR A 55 -4.77 4.90 -18.62
N ILE A 56 -3.82 4.16 -18.03
CA ILE A 56 -2.82 3.40 -18.79
C ILE A 56 -3.48 2.34 -19.68
N LEU A 57 -4.51 1.65 -19.17
CA LEU A 57 -5.27 0.68 -19.94
C LEU A 57 -5.99 1.31 -21.15
N GLU A 58 -6.62 2.47 -20.96
CA GLU A 58 -7.32 3.23 -22.00
C GLU A 58 -6.37 3.81 -23.04
N GLU A 59 -5.23 4.37 -22.61
CA GLU A 59 -4.21 4.92 -23.51
C GLU A 59 -3.52 3.83 -24.34
N GLY A 60 -3.50 2.59 -23.84
CA GLY A 60 -2.91 1.45 -24.52
C GLY A 60 -1.43 1.71 -24.87
N SER A 61 -0.98 1.25 -26.03
CA SER A 61 0.40 1.43 -26.52
C SER A 61 0.80 2.90 -26.75
N ASN A 62 -0.13 3.85 -26.63
CA ASN A 62 0.12 5.27 -26.75
C ASN A 62 0.27 5.95 -25.38
N SER A 63 0.26 5.20 -24.29
CA SER A 63 0.46 5.78 -22.96
C SER A 63 1.83 6.47 -22.89
N PRO A 64 1.87 7.74 -22.45
CA PRO A 64 3.13 8.44 -22.25
C PRO A 64 3.83 8.05 -20.94
N ALA A 65 3.19 7.23 -20.10
CA ALA A 65 3.77 6.81 -18.83
C ALA A 65 4.96 5.87 -19.03
N ASP A 66 6.08 6.17 -18.39
CA ASP A 66 7.23 5.28 -18.31
C ASP A 66 7.12 4.35 -17.10
N VAL A 67 6.59 4.88 -15.97
CA VAL A 67 6.42 4.14 -14.71
C VAL A 67 5.01 4.32 -14.19
N PHE A 68 4.40 3.22 -13.73
CA PHE A 68 3.26 3.24 -12.83
C PHE A 68 3.73 3.03 -11.40
N TYR A 69 3.43 3.99 -10.50
CA TYR A 69 3.74 3.93 -9.08
C TYR A 69 2.45 3.81 -8.28
N GLY A 70 2.06 2.59 -7.95
CA GLY A 70 0.79 2.25 -7.32
C GLY A 70 0.81 2.34 -5.79
N GLN A 71 -0.34 2.66 -5.22
CA GLN A 71 -0.55 2.64 -3.76
C GLN A 71 -0.79 1.22 -3.23
N ASP A 72 -1.24 0.29 -4.07
CA ASP A 72 -1.58 -1.08 -3.71
C ASP A 72 -1.28 -2.05 -4.86
N ALA A 73 -1.14 -3.32 -4.52
CA ALA A 73 -0.81 -4.38 -5.46
C ALA A 73 -1.96 -4.69 -6.45
N GLY A 74 -3.21 -4.43 -6.10
CA GLY A 74 -4.34 -4.77 -6.97
C GLY A 74 -4.29 -4.06 -8.31
N ALA A 75 -3.98 -2.75 -8.31
CA ALA A 75 -3.84 -1.99 -9.55
C ALA A 75 -2.61 -2.39 -10.36
N LEU A 76 -1.50 -2.76 -9.69
CA LEU A 76 -0.31 -3.32 -10.33
C LEU A 76 -0.62 -4.67 -10.98
N GLY A 77 -1.33 -5.56 -10.26
CA GLY A 77 -1.80 -6.85 -10.78
C GLY A 77 -2.71 -6.70 -11.99
N ALA A 78 -3.65 -5.74 -11.97
CA ALA A 78 -4.52 -5.46 -13.11
C ALA A 78 -3.72 -5.05 -14.36
N LEU A 79 -2.72 -4.19 -14.22
CA LEU A 79 -1.82 -3.82 -15.33
C LEU A 79 -0.97 -5.00 -15.81
N ALA A 80 -0.44 -5.81 -14.88
CA ALA A 80 0.33 -7.01 -15.18
C ALA A 80 -0.50 -8.03 -15.99
N LYS A 81 -1.72 -8.35 -15.52
CA LYS A 81 -2.65 -9.25 -16.23
C LYS A 81 -3.04 -8.75 -17.63
N ALA A 82 -3.10 -7.43 -17.80
CA ALA A 82 -3.36 -6.82 -19.11
C ALA A 82 -2.12 -6.74 -20.01
N GLY A 83 -0.95 -7.22 -19.55
CA GLY A 83 0.31 -7.15 -20.29
C GLY A 83 0.83 -5.73 -20.48
N ARG A 84 0.50 -4.81 -19.56
CA ARG A 84 0.86 -3.39 -19.65
C ARG A 84 2.15 -3.04 -18.89
N LEU A 85 2.78 -4.00 -18.24
CA LEU A 85 4.04 -3.85 -17.54
C LEU A 85 5.11 -4.73 -18.14
N GLN A 86 6.36 -4.23 -18.17
CA GLN A 86 7.53 -5.00 -18.57
C GLN A 86 8.03 -5.86 -17.41
N VAL A 87 8.64 -7.00 -17.71
CA VAL A 87 9.37 -7.78 -16.70
C VAL A 87 10.59 -7.00 -16.27
N LEU A 88 10.74 -6.79 -14.95
CA LEU A 88 11.88 -6.12 -14.37
C LEU A 88 13.14 -7.00 -14.45
N PRO A 89 14.36 -6.42 -14.56
CA PRO A 89 15.60 -7.17 -14.50
C PRO A 89 15.71 -8.03 -13.23
N GLU A 90 16.27 -9.24 -13.34
CA GLU A 90 16.42 -10.18 -12.22
C GLU A 90 17.20 -9.58 -11.03
N ASP A 91 18.20 -8.75 -11.31
CA ASP A 91 18.98 -8.06 -10.29
C ASP A 91 18.19 -6.96 -9.55
N VAL A 92 17.15 -6.37 -10.18
CA VAL A 92 16.18 -5.50 -9.49
C VAL A 92 15.25 -6.34 -8.62
N GLN A 93 14.69 -7.42 -9.15
CA GLN A 93 13.79 -8.30 -8.41
C GLN A 93 14.48 -8.88 -7.16
N SER A 94 15.78 -9.20 -7.25
CA SER A 94 16.56 -9.78 -6.14
C SER A 94 16.88 -8.80 -5.00
N LEU A 95 16.54 -7.51 -5.13
CA LEU A 95 16.74 -6.50 -4.08
C LEU A 95 15.72 -6.63 -2.92
N VAL A 96 14.62 -7.34 -3.14
CA VAL A 96 13.57 -7.52 -2.14
C VAL A 96 13.21 -9.01 -1.97
N ASP A 97 12.47 -9.32 -0.91
CA ASP A 97 11.93 -10.67 -0.72
C ASP A 97 10.97 -11.01 -1.88
N PRO A 98 11.02 -12.24 -2.44
CA PRO A 98 10.12 -12.68 -3.50
C PRO A 98 8.62 -12.50 -3.19
N ALA A 99 8.22 -12.47 -1.93
CA ALA A 99 6.84 -12.20 -1.51
C ALA A 99 6.34 -10.79 -1.94
N TRP A 100 7.24 -9.87 -2.23
CA TRP A 100 6.94 -8.49 -2.63
C TRP A 100 7.23 -8.21 -4.10
N VAL A 101 7.38 -9.26 -4.91
CA VAL A 101 7.57 -9.19 -6.36
C VAL A 101 6.40 -9.91 -7.03
N ALA A 102 5.90 -9.37 -8.13
CA ALA A 102 4.91 -10.06 -8.94
C ALA A 102 5.43 -11.44 -9.36
N ALA A 103 4.58 -12.46 -9.40
CA ALA A 103 4.99 -13.83 -9.81
C ALA A 103 5.58 -13.87 -11.23
N ASP A 104 5.16 -12.94 -12.12
CA ASP A 104 5.70 -12.77 -13.46
C ASP A 104 6.87 -11.76 -13.54
N GLY A 105 7.29 -11.19 -12.41
CA GLY A 105 8.36 -10.20 -12.33
C GLY A 105 8.02 -8.82 -12.88
N SER A 106 6.77 -8.52 -13.17
CA SER A 106 6.37 -7.28 -13.86
C SER A 106 6.27 -6.04 -12.97
N TRP A 107 6.16 -6.22 -11.65
CA TRP A 107 6.19 -5.13 -10.66
C TRP A 107 6.89 -5.56 -9.38
N ILE A 108 7.30 -4.57 -8.59
CA ILE A 108 8.02 -4.76 -7.34
C ILE A 108 7.45 -3.85 -6.25
N GLY A 109 7.35 -4.38 -5.02
CA GLY A 109 7.03 -3.59 -3.84
C GLY A 109 8.13 -2.57 -3.54
N THR A 110 7.72 -1.39 -3.06
CA THR A 110 8.63 -0.30 -2.69
C THR A 110 8.52 0.08 -1.21
N SER A 111 7.39 -0.18 -0.58
CA SER A 111 7.16 -0.05 0.86
C SER A 111 5.97 -0.91 1.28
N LEU A 112 5.91 -1.31 2.58
CA LEU A 112 4.91 -2.24 3.08
C LEU A 112 3.99 -1.58 4.11
N ARG A 113 2.75 -2.03 4.13
CA ARG A 113 1.70 -1.53 5.01
C ARG A 113 0.93 -2.68 5.62
N ALA A 114 1.19 -2.95 6.91
CA ALA A 114 0.49 -4.00 7.64
C ALA A 114 -0.93 -3.57 8.02
N ARG A 115 -1.90 -4.45 7.81
CA ARG A 115 -3.23 -4.36 8.40
C ARG A 115 -3.13 -4.70 9.87
N VAL A 116 -3.81 -3.93 10.71
CA VAL A 116 -3.80 -4.09 12.17
C VAL A 116 -5.16 -3.78 12.77
N LEU A 117 -5.34 -4.20 13.99
CA LEU A 117 -6.38 -3.73 14.88
C LEU A 117 -5.78 -2.69 15.84
N VAL A 118 -6.12 -1.40 15.71
CA VAL A 118 -5.76 -0.42 16.74
C VAL A 118 -6.72 -0.58 17.91
N TYR A 119 -6.21 -0.54 19.15
CA TYR A 119 -7.02 -0.70 20.36
C TYR A 119 -6.69 0.35 21.43
N ASN A 120 -7.66 0.66 22.28
CA ASN A 120 -7.50 1.57 23.41
C ASN A 120 -6.79 0.86 24.57
N THR A 121 -5.63 1.39 25.00
CA THR A 121 -4.79 0.78 26.05
C THR A 121 -5.25 1.06 27.48
N ASP A 122 -6.16 2.02 27.67
CA ASP A 122 -6.79 2.26 28.99
C ASP A 122 -7.95 1.28 29.25
N GLU A 123 -8.55 0.73 28.17
CA GLU A 123 -9.72 -0.15 28.24
C GLU A 123 -9.36 -1.63 28.13
N LEU A 124 -8.37 -1.97 27.27
CA LEU A 124 -8.05 -3.35 26.86
C LEU A 124 -6.57 -3.66 27.09
N THR A 125 -6.32 -4.92 27.46
CA THR A 125 -4.99 -5.53 27.44
C THR A 125 -4.82 -6.45 26.22
N VAL A 126 -3.62 -6.90 25.92
CA VAL A 126 -3.36 -7.80 24.78
C VAL A 126 -4.13 -9.12 24.88
N GLU A 127 -4.37 -9.58 26.11
CA GLU A 127 -5.11 -10.80 26.41
C GLU A 127 -6.62 -10.70 26.10
N ASP A 128 -7.15 -9.47 26.02
CA ASP A 128 -8.57 -9.22 25.71
C ASP A 128 -8.81 -9.16 24.18
N LEU A 129 -7.74 -9.09 23.36
CA LEU A 129 -7.84 -8.85 21.92
C LEU A 129 -8.18 -10.12 21.15
N PRO A 130 -8.88 -9.97 20.00
CA PRO A 130 -9.27 -11.11 19.16
C PRO A 130 -8.05 -11.76 18.50
N ALA A 131 -8.07 -13.09 18.36
CA ALA A 131 -7.02 -13.84 17.68
C ALA A 131 -7.05 -13.65 16.15
N ASN A 132 -8.23 -13.40 15.59
CA ASN A 132 -8.48 -13.18 14.17
C ASN A 132 -9.66 -12.21 13.96
N ILE A 133 -9.93 -11.85 12.69
CA ILE A 133 -11.01 -10.91 12.36
C ILE A 133 -12.41 -11.44 12.63
N HIS A 134 -12.63 -12.77 12.62
CA HIS A 134 -13.94 -13.36 12.79
C HIS A 134 -14.46 -13.17 14.20
N ASP A 135 -13.59 -13.15 15.20
CA ASP A 135 -13.94 -12.90 16.59
C ASP A 135 -14.58 -11.51 16.79
N LEU A 136 -14.32 -10.54 15.87
CA LEU A 136 -14.93 -9.20 15.92
C LEU A 136 -16.45 -9.20 15.67
N THR A 137 -17.02 -10.29 15.20
CA THR A 137 -18.47 -10.46 15.06
C THR A 137 -19.15 -10.97 16.34
N ASP A 138 -18.37 -11.31 17.38
CA ASP A 138 -18.90 -11.74 18.67
C ASP A 138 -19.58 -10.58 19.42
N GLU A 139 -20.60 -10.92 20.23
CA GLU A 139 -21.42 -9.95 20.99
C GLU A 139 -20.59 -9.02 21.88
N GLN A 140 -19.44 -9.48 22.40
CA GLN A 140 -18.55 -8.65 23.23
C GLN A 140 -18.00 -7.41 22.51
N TRP A 141 -17.96 -7.44 21.16
CA TRP A 141 -17.50 -6.35 20.32
C TRP A 141 -18.61 -5.46 19.76
N ARG A 142 -19.87 -5.71 20.14
CA ARG A 142 -21.02 -4.96 19.65
C ARG A 142 -20.88 -3.46 19.91
N GLY A 143 -20.92 -2.68 18.83
CA GLY A 143 -20.81 -1.21 18.88
C GLY A 143 -19.42 -0.67 19.22
N ARG A 144 -18.41 -1.54 19.40
CA ARG A 144 -17.07 -1.18 19.89
C ARG A 144 -16.01 -1.16 18.80
N VAL A 145 -16.36 -1.56 17.57
CA VAL A 145 -15.41 -1.68 16.44
C VAL A 145 -15.60 -0.55 15.44
N GLY A 146 -14.50 0.04 14.98
CA GLY A 146 -14.51 1.03 13.90
C GLY A 146 -13.95 0.50 12.58
N TRP A 147 -14.59 0.88 11.47
CA TRP A 147 -14.11 0.60 10.12
C TRP A 147 -14.34 1.77 9.15
N ALA A 148 -13.70 1.73 7.97
CA ALA A 148 -13.83 2.79 6.97
C ALA A 148 -14.05 2.19 5.56
N PRO A 149 -15.27 1.80 5.16
CA PRO A 149 -15.56 1.12 3.90
C PRO A 149 -15.19 1.92 2.65
N THR A 150 -15.20 3.25 2.72
CA THR A 150 -14.80 4.14 1.62
C THR A 150 -13.28 4.25 1.44
N ASN A 151 -12.49 3.72 2.38
CA ASN A 151 -11.04 3.80 2.34
C ASN A 151 -10.45 2.66 1.49
N GLY A 152 -9.56 2.99 0.53
CA GLY A 152 -8.95 2.01 -0.38
C GLY A 152 -8.20 0.89 0.34
N SER A 153 -7.56 1.16 1.50
CA SER A 153 -6.89 0.09 2.24
C SER A 153 -7.85 -0.90 2.92
N PHE A 154 -9.07 -0.45 3.28
CA PHE A 154 -10.12 -1.35 3.73
C PHE A 154 -10.67 -2.17 2.56
N GLN A 155 -10.85 -1.55 1.41
CA GLN A 155 -11.30 -2.24 0.20
C GLN A 155 -10.29 -3.31 -0.23
N ALA A 156 -8.98 -3.03 -0.22
CA ALA A 156 -7.94 -4.02 -0.47
C ALA A 156 -7.97 -5.18 0.55
N PHE A 157 -8.23 -4.89 1.83
CA PHE A 157 -8.42 -5.90 2.86
C PHE A 157 -9.66 -6.78 2.56
N VAL A 158 -10.79 -6.20 2.14
CA VAL A 158 -11.98 -6.96 1.75
C VAL A 158 -11.71 -7.80 0.50
N THR A 159 -10.95 -7.28 -0.46
CA THR A 159 -10.50 -8.08 -1.62
C THR A 159 -9.66 -9.28 -1.17
N ALA A 160 -8.71 -9.09 -0.25
CA ALA A 160 -7.93 -10.18 0.32
C ALA A 160 -8.81 -11.21 1.07
N LEU A 161 -9.81 -10.75 1.81
CA LEU A 161 -10.78 -11.64 2.48
C LEU A 161 -11.53 -12.50 1.45
N ARG A 162 -11.98 -11.91 0.33
CA ARG A 162 -12.64 -12.63 -0.77
C ARG A 162 -11.71 -13.65 -1.45
N VAL A 163 -10.44 -13.29 -1.65
CA VAL A 163 -9.44 -14.18 -2.28
C VAL A 163 -9.09 -15.35 -1.36
N LEU A 164 -8.86 -15.08 -0.08
CA LEU A 164 -8.40 -16.10 0.88
C LEU A 164 -9.51 -17.03 1.34
N GLU A 165 -10.73 -16.52 1.53
CA GLU A 165 -11.81 -17.28 2.17
C GLU A 165 -13.02 -17.48 1.27
N GLY A 166 -13.07 -16.80 0.14
CA GLY A 166 -14.17 -16.85 -0.83
C GLY A 166 -15.27 -15.82 -0.57
N GLU A 167 -16.09 -15.62 -1.60
CA GLU A 167 -17.10 -14.56 -1.67
C GLU A 167 -18.15 -14.67 -0.55
N GLU A 168 -18.65 -15.88 -0.30
CA GLU A 168 -19.71 -16.12 0.69
C GLU A 168 -19.23 -15.91 2.13
N ALA A 169 -17.97 -16.30 2.44
CA ALA A 169 -17.38 -16.06 3.75
C ALA A 169 -17.12 -14.56 3.98
N ALA A 170 -16.58 -13.88 2.97
CA ALA A 170 -16.37 -12.44 3.01
C ALA A 170 -17.70 -11.68 3.25
N LYS A 171 -18.75 -12.05 2.50
CA LYS A 171 -20.09 -11.48 2.68
C LYS A 171 -20.62 -11.73 4.08
N ALA A 172 -20.55 -12.97 4.58
CA ALA A 172 -21.05 -13.33 5.89
C ALA A 172 -20.33 -12.56 7.01
N TRP A 173 -19.01 -12.39 6.91
CA TRP A 173 -18.24 -11.60 7.87
C TRP A 173 -18.67 -10.13 7.85
N LEU A 174 -18.78 -9.51 6.68
CA LEU A 174 -19.20 -8.11 6.53
C LEU A 174 -20.63 -7.88 7.08
N GLU A 175 -21.57 -8.78 6.78
CA GLU A 175 -22.95 -8.73 7.32
C GLU A 175 -22.95 -8.93 8.84
N GLY A 176 -22.08 -9.81 9.37
CA GLY A 176 -21.87 -10.01 10.81
C GLY A 176 -21.37 -8.76 11.50
N MET A 177 -20.42 -8.04 10.91
CA MET A 177 -19.93 -6.75 11.42
C MET A 177 -21.02 -5.68 11.47
N ILE A 178 -21.86 -5.60 10.43
CA ILE A 178 -23.01 -4.68 10.40
C ILE A 178 -24.03 -5.05 11.49
N ALA A 179 -24.37 -6.34 11.63
CA ALA A 179 -25.26 -6.83 12.67
C ALA A 179 -24.70 -6.62 14.08
N ASN A 180 -23.38 -6.51 14.20
CA ASN A 180 -22.66 -6.19 15.45
C ASN A 180 -22.47 -4.68 15.67
N ASP A 181 -23.24 -3.84 15.00
CA ASP A 181 -23.30 -2.39 15.16
C ASP A 181 -21.92 -1.71 14.97
N VAL A 182 -21.12 -2.16 13.97
CA VAL A 182 -19.81 -1.57 13.65
C VAL A 182 -19.93 -0.08 13.35
N GLN A 183 -19.01 0.73 13.88
CA GLN A 183 -19.00 2.18 13.72
C GLN A 183 -18.29 2.57 12.40
N VAL A 184 -18.97 3.39 11.59
CA VAL A 184 -18.48 3.79 10.25
C VAL A 184 -17.76 5.13 10.32
N TYR A 185 -16.53 5.15 9.82
CA TYR A 185 -15.70 6.34 9.72
C TYR A 185 -15.32 6.63 8.26
N PRO A 186 -15.07 7.91 7.90
CA PRO A 186 -14.72 8.25 6.52
C PRO A 186 -13.30 7.83 6.12
N LYS A 187 -12.38 7.66 7.12
CA LYS A 187 -10.94 7.36 6.92
C LYS A 187 -10.35 6.66 8.14
N ASN A 188 -9.13 6.13 8.00
CA ASN A 188 -8.43 5.47 9.12
C ASN A 188 -8.00 6.44 10.24
N THR A 189 -7.57 7.67 9.91
CA THR A 189 -7.17 8.66 10.94
C THR A 189 -8.25 8.94 11.98
N PRO A 190 -9.53 9.20 11.62
CA PRO A 190 -10.62 9.32 12.59
C PRO A 190 -10.84 8.06 13.44
N ILE A 191 -10.60 6.86 12.91
CA ILE A 191 -10.71 5.60 13.68
C ILE A 191 -9.67 5.60 14.80
N VAL A 192 -8.40 5.90 14.47
CA VAL A 192 -7.33 5.96 15.49
C VAL A 192 -7.64 7.02 16.55
N ALA A 193 -8.10 8.20 16.14
CA ALA A 193 -8.48 9.25 17.08
C ALA A 193 -9.61 8.82 18.02
N ALA A 194 -10.68 8.20 17.47
CA ALA A 194 -11.82 7.69 18.24
C ALA A 194 -11.40 6.58 19.22
N THR A 195 -10.48 5.70 18.78
CA THR A 195 -9.91 4.66 19.65
C THR A 195 -9.13 5.28 20.81
N GLY A 196 -8.25 6.25 20.53
CA GLY A 196 -7.42 6.88 21.57
C GLY A 196 -8.21 7.62 22.65
N VAL A 197 -9.41 8.15 22.30
CA VAL A 197 -10.28 8.83 23.29
C VAL A 197 -11.36 7.91 23.89
N GLY A 198 -11.36 6.61 23.55
CA GLY A 198 -12.30 5.62 24.08
C GLY A 198 -13.74 5.75 23.54
N GLU A 199 -13.93 6.38 22.37
CA GLU A 199 -15.24 6.39 21.69
C GLU A 199 -15.57 5.00 21.14
N ILE A 200 -14.56 4.29 20.66
CA ILE A 200 -14.57 2.87 20.30
C ILE A 200 -13.39 2.16 20.94
N SER A 201 -13.55 0.86 21.19
CA SER A 201 -12.49 0.08 21.85
C SER A 201 -11.41 -0.36 20.87
N VAL A 202 -11.79 -0.67 19.63
CA VAL A 202 -10.88 -1.17 18.59
C VAL A 202 -11.24 -0.64 17.20
N GLY A 203 -10.27 -0.63 16.28
CA GLY A 203 -10.49 -0.19 14.90
C GLY A 203 -9.64 -0.90 13.88
N LEU A 204 -10.20 -1.20 12.72
CA LEU A 204 -9.50 -1.83 11.59
C LEU A 204 -8.79 -0.78 10.75
N VAL A 205 -7.45 -0.68 10.88
CA VAL A 205 -6.62 0.33 10.22
C VAL A 205 -5.33 -0.27 9.65
N ASN A 206 -4.48 0.56 9.04
CA ASN A 206 -3.09 0.20 8.77
C ASN A 206 -2.20 0.74 9.89
N HIS A 207 -1.10 0.04 10.18
CA HIS A 207 -0.21 0.27 11.32
C HIS A 207 0.31 1.72 11.43
N TYR A 208 0.68 2.34 10.31
CA TYR A 208 1.33 3.64 10.27
C TYR A 208 0.44 4.81 10.68
N TYR A 209 -0.88 4.64 10.70
CA TYR A 209 -1.77 5.70 11.17
C TYR A 209 -1.55 5.98 12.66
N LEU A 210 -1.44 4.94 13.48
CA LEU A 210 -1.13 5.11 14.90
C LEU A 210 0.26 5.73 15.11
N LEU A 211 1.27 5.31 14.33
CA LEU A 211 2.64 5.80 14.50
C LEU A 211 2.75 7.32 14.33
N ARG A 212 1.88 7.92 13.51
CA ARG A 212 1.78 9.38 13.38
C ARG A 212 1.26 10.05 14.65
N PHE A 213 0.26 9.46 15.30
CA PHE A 213 -0.24 9.97 16.58
C PHE A 213 0.83 9.85 17.66
N LEU A 214 1.53 8.72 17.73
CA LEU A 214 2.61 8.51 18.71
C LEU A 214 3.84 9.43 18.46
N ALA A 215 4.07 9.83 17.22
CA ALA A 215 5.12 10.81 16.90
C ALA A 215 4.76 12.23 17.39
N GLU A 216 3.47 12.57 17.41
CA GLU A 216 2.95 13.86 17.93
C GLU A 216 2.74 13.82 19.44
N ASP A 217 2.24 12.72 19.99
CA ASP A 217 1.97 12.48 21.40
C ASP A 217 2.40 11.05 21.80
N PRO A 218 3.59 10.88 22.40
CA PRO A 218 4.07 9.58 22.85
C PRO A 218 3.21 8.90 23.93
N GLU A 219 2.34 9.64 24.64
CA GLU A 219 1.43 9.13 25.66
C GLU A 219 0.02 8.85 25.11
N PHE A 220 -0.13 8.85 23.76
CA PHE A 220 -1.41 8.56 23.12
C PHE A 220 -1.93 7.16 23.50
N THR A 221 -3.16 7.07 24.01
CA THR A 221 -3.73 5.89 24.66
C THR A 221 -4.26 4.85 23.67
N ALA A 222 -3.45 4.49 22.67
CA ALA A 222 -3.74 3.41 21.74
C ALA A 222 -2.48 2.64 21.34
N ALA A 223 -2.66 1.35 20.97
CA ALA A 223 -1.60 0.53 20.42
C ALA A 223 -2.10 -0.29 19.22
N ASN A 224 -1.18 -0.74 18.36
CA ASN A 224 -1.48 -1.66 17.27
C ASN A 224 -1.41 -3.11 17.77
N HIS A 225 -2.38 -3.91 17.38
CA HIS A 225 -2.40 -5.35 17.53
C HIS A 225 -2.32 -6.01 16.16
N HIS A 226 -1.34 -6.91 15.99
CA HIS A 226 -1.27 -7.82 14.85
C HIS A 226 -1.96 -9.12 15.25
N PHE A 227 -2.91 -9.58 14.45
CA PHE A 227 -3.61 -10.83 14.74
C PHE A 227 -2.62 -12.01 14.79
N ALA A 228 -2.84 -12.92 15.72
CA ALA A 228 -1.95 -14.08 15.93
C ALA A 228 -2.05 -15.12 14.81
N GLU A 229 -3.22 -15.21 14.17
CA GLU A 229 -3.50 -16.16 13.10
C GLU A 229 -3.23 -15.56 11.72
N ALA A 230 -2.70 -16.37 10.81
CA ALA A 230 -2.58 -15.99 9.41
C ALA A 230 -3.96 -15.83 8.78
N GLY A 231 -4.21 -14.68 8.17
CA GLY A 231 -5.50 -14.42 7.54
C GLY A 231 -5.59 -13.00 7.00
N PRO A 232 -6.77 -12.59 6.50
CA PRO A 232 -6.97 -11.27 5.92
C PRO A 232 -6.62 -10.12 6.88
N GLY A 233 -6.82 -10.33 8.20
CA GLY A 233 -6.52 -9.36 9.23
C GLY A 233 -5.02 -9.08 9.42
N SER A 234 -4.16 -10.05 9.05
CA SER A 234 -2.71 -9.94 9.10
C SER A 234 -2.08 -9.58 7.74
N MET A 235 -2.90 -9.19 6.76
CA MET A 235 -2.43 -8.87 5.42
C MET A 235 -1.44 -7.71 5.45
N VAL A 236 -0.33 -7.89 4.74
CA VAL A 236 0.60 -6.81 4.39
C VAL A 236 0.44 -6.52 2.91
N ASN A 237 0.07 -5.28 2.59
CA ASN A 237 -0.04 -4.81 1.22
C ASN A 237 1.18 -3.96 0.86
N VAL A 238 1.50 -3.86 -0.42
CA VAL A 238 2.63 -3.08 -0.91
C VAL A 238 2.16 -1.79 -1.58
N ALA A 239 2.94 -0.71 -1.45
CA ALA A 239 3.06 0.24 -2.53
C ALA A 239 4.13 -0.31 -3.47
N GLY A 240 3.94 -0.19 -4.77
CA GLY A 240 4.86 -0.80 -5.72
C GLY A 240 4.97 -0.03 -7.02
N ALA A 241 5.98 -0.37 -7.81
CA ALA A 241 6.27 0.24 -9.08
C ALA A 241 6.47 -0.81 -10.18
N GLY A 242 6.03 -0.49 -11.39
CA GLY A 242 6.27 -1.26 -12.60
C GLY A 242 6.58 -0.36 -13.78
N ILE A 243 7.40 -0.82 -14.72
CA ILE A 243 7.73 -0.12 -15.94
C ILE A 243 6.66 -0.42 -16.98
N VAL A 244 6.03 0.64 -17.51
CA VAL A 244 4.96 0.49 -18.49
C VAL A 244 5.53 -0.05 -19.81
N ASP A 245 4.80 -0.95 -20.48
CA ASP A 245 5.24 -1.60 -21.74
C ASP A 245 5.52 -0.61 -22.87
N SER A 246 4.85 0.54 -22.88
CA SER A 246 5.03 1.64 -23.84
C SER A 246 6.12 2.63 -23.45
N CYS A 247 6.92 2.35 -22.41
CA CYS A 247 7.91 3.31 -21.90
C CYS A 247 8.83 3.84 -23.01
N SER A 248 9.05 5.14 -23.01
CA SER A 248 9.92 5.83 -23.96
C SER A 248 11.33 6.09 -23.40
N ASN A 249 11.47 6.07 -22.07
CA ASN A 249 12.71 6.29 -21.33
C ASN A 249 12.94 5.18 -20.31
N CYS A 250 13.02 3.92 -20.77
CA CYS A 250 13.06 2.74 -19.92
C CYS A 250 14.33 2.68 -19.04
N GLU A 251 15.46 3.23 -19.47
CA GLU A 251 16.67 3.33 -18.64
C GLU A 251 16.43 4.21 -17.41
N ALA A 252 15.76 5.35 -17.58
CA ALA A 252 15.42 6.23 -16.47
C ALA A 252 14.31 5.62 -15.59
N ALA A 253 13.37 4.88 -16.20
CA ALA A 253 12.33 4.15 -15.48
C ALA A 253 12.94 3.08 -14.56
N GLU A 254 13.89 2.29 -15.07
CA GLU A 254 14.64 1.31 -14.27
C GLU A 254 15.45 1.98 -13.16
N ALA A 255 16.17 3.06 -13.48
CA ALA A 255 16.92 3.82 -12.49
C ALA A 255 16.01 4.35 -11.37
N PHE A 256 14.80 4.80 -11.69
CA PHE A 256 13.82 5.26 -10.71
C PHE A 256 13.32 4.10 -9.83
N VAL A 257 12.98 2.95 -10.40
CA VAL A 257 12.58 1.77 -9.62
C VAL A 257 13.70 1.34 -8.67
N ARG A 258 14.96 1.29 -9.14
CA ARG A 258 16.13 1.00 -8.29
C ARG A 258 16.31 2.03 -7.18
N TYR A 259 16.10 3.31 -7.47
CA TYR A 259 16.20 4.36 -6.48
C TYR A 259 15.16 4.21 -5.37
N LEU A 260 13.92 3.86 -5.71
CA LEU A 260 12.87 3.57 -4.72
C LEU A 260 13.25 2.41 -3.76
N LEU A 261 14.18 1.54 -4.17
CA LEU A 261 14.71 0.43 -3.37
C LEU A 261 16.06 0.77 -2.70
N SER A 262 16.61 1.97 -2.90
CA SER A 262 17.84 2.42 -2.27
C SER A 262 17.64 2.62 -0.76
N GLN A 263 18.76 2.55 -0.01
CA GLN A 263 18.73 2.80 1.43
C GLN A 263 18.11 4.17 1.76
N GLU A 264 18.42 5.22 0.98
CA GLU A 264 17.88 6.57 1.18
C GLU A 264 16.35 6.61 1.05
N ALA A 265 15.80 6.00 0.00
CA ALA A 265 14.36 5.93 -0.20
C ALA A 265 13.66 5.07 0.87
N GLN A 266 14.28 3.95 1.28
CA GLN A 266 13.75 3.06 2.31
C GLN A 266 13.77 3.72 3.70
N ASP A 267 14.82 4.46 4.03
CA ASP A 267 14.90 5.27 5.25
C ASP A 267 13.84 6.39 5.26
N TYR A 268 13.58 7.01 4.11
CA TYR A 268 12.51 7.99 3.95
C TYR A 268 11.14 7.37 4.20
N PHE A 269 10.84 6.20 3.61
CA PHE A 269 9.55 5.53 3.82
C PHE A 269 9.35 5.18 5.28
N LEU A 270 10.36 4.67 5.95
CA LEU A 270 10.26 4.33 7.37
C LEU A 270 10.13 5.57 8.27
N SER A 271 11.00 6.55 8.11
CA SER A 271 11.09 7.70 9.02
C SER A 271 9.98 8.73 8.81
N THR A 272 9.52 8.92 7.57
CA THR A 272 8.59 9.99 7.19
C THR A 272 7.17 9.48 6.95
N THR A 273 7.02 8.35 6.24
CA THR A 273 5.69 7.80 5.98
C THR A 273 5.28 6.73 6.99
N HIS A 274 6.24 6.25 7.80
CA HIS A 274 6.09 5.15 8.76
C HIS A 274 5.67 3.82 8.10
N GLU A 275 5.94 3.67 6.82
CA GLU A 275 5.74 2.41 6.10
C GLU A 275 6.97 1.52 6.31
N TYR A 276 6.79 0.20 6.38
CA TYR A 276 7.91 -0.71 6.50
C TYR A 276 8.73 -0.73 5.20
N PRO A 277 10.07 -0.80 5.30
CA PRO A 277 10.92 -0.98 4.13
C PRO A 277 10.76 -2.38 3.54
N VAL A 278 10.99 -2.50 2.23
CA VAL A 278 11.04 -3.78 1.49
C VAL A 278 12.46 -4.23 1.20
N ALA A 279 13.40 -3.29 1.21
CA ALA A 279 14.82 -3.48 0.88
C ALA A 279 15.70 -2.79 1.92
N GLY A 280 16.99 -3.03 1.86
CA GLY A 280 17.95 -2.44 2.80
C GLY A 280 18.28 -3.35 3.97
N GLY A 281 19.12 -2.83 4.89
CA GLY A 281 19.60 -3.56 6.07
C GLY A 281 18.65 -3.47 7.26
N GLN A 282 19.20 -3.81 8.42
CA GLN A 282 18.48 -3.69 9.70
C GLN A 282 18.18 -2.21 9.98
N VAL A 283 16.93 -1.90 10.26
CA VAL A 283 16.44 -0.54 10.53
C VAL A 283 15.88 -0.44 11.94
N ASP A 284 16.08 0.71 12.58
CA ASP A 284 15.45 1.02 13.86
C ASP A 284 14.00 1.42 13.61
N LEU A 285 13.07 0.56 14.04
CA LEU A 285 11.64 0.84 13.89
C LEU A 285 11.19 1.95 14.84
N PRO A 286 10.24 2.80 14.42
CA PRO A 286 9.66 3.80 15.30
C PRO A 286 8.90 3.14 16.46
N SER A 287 8.78 3.90 17.58
CA SER A 287 8.03 3.43 18.76
C SER A 287 6.61 3.01 18.37
N GLY A 288 6.17 1.85 18.86
CA GLY A 288 4.86 1.27 18.55
C GLY A 288 4.79 0.44 17.26
N ALA A 289 5.87 0.37 16.47
CA ALA A 289 5.99 -0.58 15.37
C ALA A 289 6.62 -1.90 15.85
N VAL A 290 6.19 -3.02 15.26
CA VAL A 290 6.79 -4.34 15.51
C VAL A 290 7.52 -4.83 14.27
N PRO A 291 8.60 -5.63 14.39
CA PRO A 291 9.28 -6.22 13.25
C PRO A 291 8.34 -7.12 12.44
N LEU A 292 8.32 -6.97 11.11
CA LEU A 292 7.42 -7.74 10.24
C LEU A 292 7.69 -9.25 10.26
N ASP A 293 8.92 -9.67 10.56
CA ASP A 293 9.29 -11.06 10.72
C ASP A 293 8.66 -11.73 11.96
N THR A 294 8.08 -10.93 12.86
CA THR A 294 7.29 -11.39 14.01
C THR A 294 5.80 -11.49 13.72
N VAL A 295 5.34 -11.03 12.55
CA VAL A 295 3.93 -11.04 12.14
C VAL A 295 3.63 -12.28 11.32
N THR A 296 2.57 -13.00 11.67
CA THR A 296 2.10 -14.16 10.90
C THR A 296 1.33 -13.68 9.67
N LEU A 297 1.94 -13.81 8.48
CA LEU A 297 1.36 -13.35 7.22
C LEU A 297 0.53 -14.46 6.55
N PRO A 298 -0.58 -14.11 5.85
CA PRO A 298 -1.29 -15.04 5.00
C PRO A 298 -0.47 -15.37 3.73
N GLU A 299 -0.62 -16.58 3.22
CA GLU A 299 -0.11 -16.95 1.90
C GLU A 299 -1.07 -16.41 0.82
N ILE A 300 -0.71 -15.33 0.17
CA ILE A 300 -1.50 -14.68 -0.88
C ILE A 300 -0.58 -14.14 -1.97
N ASP A 301 -0.92 -14.37 -3.25
CA ASP A 301 -0.34 -13.58 -4.33
C ASP A 301 -1.03 -12.22 -4.34
N LEU A 302 -0.26 -11.17 -4.09
CA LEU A 302 -0.80 -9.81 -4.04
C LEU A 302 -1.34 -9.32 -5.40
N SER A 303 -0.95 -9.96 -6.51
CA SER A 303 -1.51 -9.70 -7.83
C SER A 303 -2.98 -10.10 -7.93
N ASP A 304 -3.44 -11.03 -7.08
CA ASP A 304 -4.85 -11.47 -7.05
C ASP A 304 -5.79 -10.46 -6.36
N LEU A 305 -5.25 -9.34 -5.87
CA LEU A 305 -6.04 -8.24 -5.30
C LEU A 305 -6.64 -7.30 -6.36
N GLU A 306 -6.59 -7.64 -7.65
CA GLU A 306 -7.03 -6.77 -8.76
C GLU A 306 -8.53 -6.54 -8.84
N ASP A 307 -9.38 -7.45 -8.27
CA ASP A 307 -10.84 -7.36 -8.36
C ASP A 307 -11.45 -6.37 -7.37
N LEU A 308 -11.04 -5.09 -7.50
CA LEU A 308 -11.64 -4.00 -6.73
C LEU A 308 -13.12 -3.80 -7.09
N GLU A 309 -13.51 -4.00 -8.35
CA GLU A 309 -14.90 -3.80 -8.80
C GLU A 309 -15.85 -4.75 -8.09
N GLY A 310 -15.51 -6.05 -8.02
CA GLY A 310 -16.27 -7.05 -7.26
C GLY A 310 -16.36 -6.70 -5.77
N THR A 311 -15.26 -6.20 -5.18
CA THR A 311 -15.26 -5.75 -3.78
C THR A 311 -16.21 -4.56 -3.57
N LEU A 312 -16.20 -3.57 -4.44
CA LEU A 312 -17.12 -2.42 -4.35
C LEU A 312 -18.58 -2.85 -4.56
N ALA A 313 -18.83 -3.80 -5.48
CA ALA A 313 -20.16 -4.37 -5.69
C ALA A 313 -20.67 -5.09 -4.42
N LEU A 314 -19.82 -5.90 -3.78
CA LEU A 314 -20.14 -6.57 -2.53
C LEU A 314 -20.47 -5.57 -1.40
N LEU A 315 -19.60 -4.55 -1.19
CA LEU A 315 -19.79 -3.54 -0.16
C LEU A 315 -21.09 -2.72 -0.37
N ARG A 316 -21.48 -2.44 -1.63
CA ARG A 316 -22.77 -1.82 -1.94
C ARG A 316 -23.93 -2.77 -1.67
N ALA A 317 -23.83 -4.03 -2.06
CA ALA A 317 -24.89 -5.02 -1.90
C ALA A 317 -25.27 -5.25 -0.43
N ILE A 318 -24.32 -5.14 0.49
CA ILE A 318 -24.56 -5.25 1.94
C ILE A 318 -24.89 -3.91 2.62
N GLY A 319 -24.90 -2.79 1.87
CA GLY A 319 -25.19 -1.45 2.40
C GLY A 319 -24.05 -0.79 3.18
N ALA A 320 -22.82 -1.26 3.07
CA ALA A 320 -21.64 -0.63 3.66
C ALA A 320 -21.12 0.57 2.82
N LEU A 321 -21.50 0.65 1.54
CA LEU A 321 -21.30 1.78 0.63
C LEU A 321 -22.63 2.20 0.00
N GLU A 322 -22.74 3.49 -0.36
CA GLU A 322 -23.86 4.05 -1.13
C GLU A 322 -23.80 3.66 -2.62
#